data_525f1278da9ee997b75d4c612d089312
#
_entry.id   525f1278da9ee997b75d4c612d089312
#
_cell.length_a   1.000
_cell.length_b   1.000
_cell.length_c   1.000
_cell.angle_alpha   90.00
_cell.angle_beta   90.00
_cell.angle_gamma   90.00
#
_symmetry.space_group_name_H-M   'P 1'
#
loop_
_entity.id
_entity.type
_entity.pdbx_description
1 polymer ?
#
loop_
_entity_poly.entity_id
_entity_poly.type
_entity_poly.pdbx_seq_one_letter_code
_entity_poly.pdbx_strand_id
1 'polypeptide(L)'
;SQGVVRADNNKEFIKGTNMLVELLAQKEIKRQGGDQANWFLVEEFIPGKEVSLEGIVSNGKLKELAIFDKPETLDGPTFPETILITPTLLEEHLQVSLIKTAQTALEALGIINGPVHVEFRINNNGNYILECAARSIGGLCSKVLEFKGGMSLEELILRSSLGKNIEKSNFVGMVKGVMMMPIEKKGIFKEIRGADAALAIKGITELQITIKSGDLLEPLPEGGRYPGFLFAEGKNQKEVLNVLKKAWAKIEIISDNI
;
A
#
# COMPACT_ATOMS: atom_id res chain seq x y z
N SER A 1 -1.01 -4.71 6.23
CA SER A 1 0.17 -5.12 7.06
C SER A 1 -0.16 -5.34 8.55
N GLN A 2 -1.30 -4.81 9.08
CA GLN A 2 -1.72 -5.10 10.46
C GLN A 2 -1.92 -6.60 10.68
N GLY A 3 -1.32 -7.15 11.74
CA GLY A 3 -1.41 -8.58 12.06
C GLY A 3 -0.61 -9.50 11.15
N VAL A 4 0.24 -8.97 10.26
CA VAL A 4 1.10 -9.80 9.41
C VAL A 4 2.49 -9.89 10.01
N VAL A 5 2.92 -11.13 10.31
CA VAL A 5 4.24 -11.41 10.88
C VAL A 5 4.90 -12.58 10.19
N ARG A 6 6.21 -12.51 10.01
CA ARG A 6 7.03 -13.61 9.55
C ARG A 6 7.63 -14.35 10.73
N ALA A 7 7.64 -15.66 10.64
CA ALA A 7 8.27 -16.55 11.59
C ALA A 7 9.16 -17.56 10.86
N ASP A 8 10.45 -17.57 11.16
CA ASP A 8 11.42 -18.46 10.51
C ASP A 8 11.74 -19.70 11.36
N ASN A 9 11.16 -19.80 12.57
CA ASN A 9 11.31 -20.94 13.46
C ASN A 9 10.13 -21.05 14.44
N ASN A 10 10.04 -22.20 15.14
CA ASN A 10 8.95 -22.49 16.06
C ASN A 10 8.79 -21.46 17.19
N LYS A 11 9.88 -20.89 17.71
CA LYS A 11 9.80 -19.88 18.79
C LYS A 11 9.14 -18.59 18.29
N GLU A 12 9.52 -18.13 17.11
CA GLU A 12 8.93 -16.97 16.46
C GLU A 12 7.49 -17.21 16.07
N PHE A 13 7.19 -18.43 15.55
CA PHE A 13 5.82 -18.82 15.21
C PHE A 13 4.89 -18.77 16.44
N ILE A 14 5.30 -19.37 17.57
CA ILE A 14 4.52 -19.33 18.81
C ILE A 14 4.34 -17.89 19.30
N LYS A 15 5.40 -17.06 19.26
CA LYS A 15 5.32 -15.65 19.64
C LYS A 15 4.34 -14.89 18.74
N GLY A 16 4.46 -15.05 17.42
CA GLY A 16 3.59 -14.40 16.43
C GLY A 16 2.12 -14.84 16.59
N THR A 17 1.88 -16.14 16.78
CA THR A 17 0.54 -16.67 17.02
C THR A 17 -0.11 -16.10 18.27
N ASN A 18 0.61 -16.04 19.39
CA ASN A 18 0.08 -15.47 20.63
C ASN A 18 -0.29 -13.98 20.45
N MET A 19 0.58 -13.21 19.79
CA MET A 19 0.30 -11.81 19.47
C MET A 19 -0.95 -11.68 18.58
N LEU A 20 -1.09 -12.51 17.54
CA LEU A 20 -2.27 -12.51 16.66
C LEU A 20 -3.56 -12.84 17.44
N VAL A 21 -3.52 -13.80 18.35
CA VAL A 21 -4.68 -14.15 19.20
C VAL A 21 -5.08 -12.96 20.06
N GLU A 22 -4.12 -12.26 20.67
CA GLU A 22 -4.37 -11.05 21.47
C GLU A 22 -4.93 -9.92 20.59
N LEU A 23 -4.38 -9.70 19.41
CA LEU A 23 -4.85 -8.69 18.46
C LEU A 23 -6.29 -8.98 18.02
N LEU A 24 -6.59 -10.21 17.62
CA LEU A 24 -7.92 -10.63 17.17
C LEU A 24 -8.96 -10.59 18.31
N ALA A 25 -8.52 -10.69 19.58
CA ALA A 25 -9.41 -10.56 20.73
C ALA A 25 -9.87 -9.12 21.01
N GLN A 26 -9.22 -8.10 20.42
CA GLN A 26 -9.59 -6.70 20.62
C GLN A 26 -11.01 -6.41 20.10
N LYS A 27 -11.78 -5.63 20.88
CA LYS A 27 -13.19 -5.34 20.56
C LYS A 27 -13.38 -4.71 19.19
N GLU A 28 -12.48 -3.80 18.80
CA GLU A 28 -12.56 -3.10 17.53
C GLU A 28 -12.30 -4.06 16.35
N ILE A 29 -11.29 -4.93 16.46
CA ILE A 29 -10.99 -5.94 15.44
C ILE A 29 -12.15 -6.92 15.30
N LYS A 30 -12.73 -7.39 16.40
CA LYS A 30 -13.92 -8.25 16.38
C LYS A 30 -15.12 -7.57 15.73
N ARG A 31 -15.32 -6.28 16.03
CA ARG A 31 -16.42 -5.51 15.46
C ARG A 31 -16.30 -5.35 13.93
N GLN A 32 -15.07 -5.15 13.43
CA GLN A 32 -14.80 -5.01 12.00
C GLN A 32 -14.78 -6.33 11.25
N GLY A 33 -14.14 -7.35 11.83
CA GLY A 33 -13.92 -8.65 11.21
C GLY A 33 -15.06 -9.66 11.36
N GLY A 34 -15.99 -9.43 12.31
CA GLY A 34 -17.05 -10.39 12.59
C GLY A 34 -16.50 -11.78 12.89
N ASP A 35 -17.09 -12.80 12.27
CA ASP A 35 -16.65 -14.20 12.41
C ASP A 35 -15.24 -14.45 11.87
N GLN A 36 -14.77 -13.65 10.92
CA GLN A 36 -13.42 -13.76 10.36
C GLN A 36 -12.33 -13.44 11.39
N ALA A 37 -12.63 -12.62 12.41
CA ALA A 37 -11.72 -12.34 13.52
C ALA A 37 -11.43 -13.54 14.45
N ASN A 38 -12.01 -14.70 14.20
CA ASN A 38 -11.69 -15.95 14.91
C ASN A 38 -10.61 -16.78 14.21
N TRP A 39 -10.12 -16.36 13.06
CA TRP A 39 -9.20 -17.11 12.22
C TRP A 39 -7.99 -16.27 11.84
N PHE A 40 -6.86 -16.90 11.65
CA PHE A 40 -5.70 -16.33 10.97
C PHE A 40 -5.16 -17.35 9.97
N LEU A 41 -4.54 -16.85 8.93
CA LEU A 41 -3.96 -17.63 7.86
C LEU A 41 -2.47 -17.87 8.14
N VAL A 42 -1.99 -19.05 7.83
CA VAL A 42 -0.56 -19.41 7.86
C VAL A 42 -0.15 -19.78 6.46
N GLU A 43 0.80 -19.06 5.91
CA GLU A 43 1.25 -19.21 4.53
C GLU A 43 2.77 -19.36 4.48
N GLU A 44 3.26 -19.93 3.39
CA GLU A 44 4.69 -19.95 3.10
C GLU A 44 5.17 -18.52 2.78
N PHE A 45 6.34 -18.15 3.30
CA PHE A 45 6.97 -16.89 2.91
C PHE A 45 7.44 -16.94 1.46
N ILE A 46 6.95 -16.05 0.63
CA ILE A 46 7.32 -15.92 -0.77
C ILE A 46 8.38 -14.81 -0.90
N PRO A 47 9.65 -15.14 -1.20
CA PRO A 47 10.68 -14.13 -1.42
C PRO A 47 10.51 -13.44 -2.78
N GLY A 48 11.02 -12.22 -2.92
CA GLY A 48 11.06 -11.54 -4.20
C GLY A 48 10.72 -10.05 -4.14
N LYS A 49 10.72 -9.41 -5.31
CA LYS A 49 10.32 -8.01 -5.46
C LYS A 49 8.81 -7.90 -5.31
N GLU A 50 8.37 -6.94 -4.50
CA GLU A 50 6.96 -6.70 -4.28
C GLU A 50 6.45 -5.54 -5.14
N VAL A 51 5.27 -5.73 -5.73
CA VAL A 51 4.56 -4.73 -6.52
C VAL A 51 3.07 -4.81 -6.27
N SER A 52 2.34 -3.72 -6.54
CA SER A 52 0.88 -3.75 -6.56
C SER A 52 0.32 -3.28 -7.90
N LEU A 53 -0.79 -3.89 -8.31
CA LEU A 53 -1.54 -3.56 -9.52
C LEU A 53 -2.88 -2.95 -9.10
N GLU A 54 -3.16 -1.78 -9.67
CA GLU A 54 -4.44 -1.10 -9.55
C GLU A 54 -5.21 -1.24 -10.85
N GLY A 55 -6.46 -1.64 -10.75
CA GLY A 55 -7.31 -1.82 -11.93
C GLY A 55 -8.79 -1.64 -11.66
N ILE A 56 -9.55 -1.71 -12.73
CA ILE A 56 -11.01 -1.77 -12.71
C ILE A 56 -11.45 -2.98 -13.52
N VAL A 57 -12.28 -3.82 -12.91
CA VAL A 57 -12.96 -4.90 -13.61
C VAL A 57 -14.28 -4.38 -14.16
N SER A 58 -14.56 -4.68 -15.42
CA SER A 58 -15.83 -4.38 -16.06
C SER A 58 -16.29 -5.59 -16.87
N ASN A 59 -17.46 -6.13 -16.56
CA ASN A 59 -18.00 -7.34 -17.17
C ASN A 59 -16.99 -8.52 -17.16
N GLY A 60 -16.31 -8.71 -16.04
CA GLY A 60 -15.31 -9.76 -15.83
C GLY A 60 -13.95 -9.50 -16.49
N LYS A 61 -13.76 -8.37 -17.16
CA LYS A 61 -12.48 -8.01 -17.81
C LYS A 61 -11.74 -6.97 -16.99
N LEU A 62 -10.52 -7.30 -16.61
CA LEU A 62 -9.62 -6.40 -15.90
C LEU A 62 -9.05 -5.38 -16.90
N LYS A 63 -9.20 -4.10 -16.57
CA LYS A 63 -8.38 -3.02 -17.10
C LYS A 63 -7.36 -2.62 -16.04
N GLU A 64 -6.11 -2.89 -16.29
CA GLU A 64 -5.01 -2.35 -15.51
C GLU A 64 -4.93 -0.83 -15.71
N LEU A 65 -4.72 -0.09 -14.63
CA LEU A 65 -4.61 1.36 -14.61
C LEU A 65 -3.21 1.82 -14.21
N ALA A 66 -2.59 1.15 -13.25
CA ALA A 66 -1.25 1.43 -12.78
C ALA A 66 -0.62 0.21 -12.10
N ILE A 67 0.71 0.15 -12.14
CA ILE A 67 1.50 -0.75 -11.31
C ILE A 67 2.44 0.10 -10.47
N PHE A 68 2.46 -0.15 -9.16
CA PHE A 68 3.38 0.45 -8.21
C PHE A 68 4.54 -0.49 -7.90
N ASP A 69 5.75 0.03 -7.93
CA ASP A 69 6.90 -0.62 -7.33
C ASP A 69 6.97 -0.29 -5.84
N LYS A 70 7.30 -1.29 -5.02
CA LYS A 70 7.68 -1.15 -3.62
C LYS A 70 9.21 -1.28 -3.55
N PRO A 71 9.97 -0.16 -3.53
CA PRO A 71 11.43 -0.19 -3.72
C PRO A 71 12.18 -0.69 -2.48
N GLU A 72 11.52 -0.79 -1.33
CA GLU A 72 12.13 -1.28 -0.10
C GLU A 72 11.87 -2.77 0.05
N THR A 73 12.86 -3.49 0.59
CA THR A 73 12.73 -4.93 0.81
C THR A 73 11.84 -5.18 2.02
N LEU A 74 10.78 -5.94 1.82
CA LEU A 74 9.79 -6.29 2.84
C LEU A 74 9.97 -7.76 3.26
N ASP A 75 11.05 -8.06 3.99
CA ASP A 75 11.41 -9.43 4.37
C ASP A 75 11.02 -9.79 5.82
N GLY A 76 10.36 -8.91 6.54
CA GLY A 76 9.90 -9.14 7.92
C GLY A 76 10.89 -8.65 8.98
N PRO A 77 10.64 -8.90 10.26
CA PRO A 77 9.55 -9.73 10.81
C PRO A 77 8.15 -9.16 10.65
N THR A 78 8.01 -7.85 10.41
CA THR A 78 6.76 -7.17 10.04
C THR A 78 6.92 -6.56 8.65
N PHE A 79 5.83 -6.15 8.02
CA PHE A 79 5.84 -5.71 6.63
C PHE A 79 5.27 -4.28 6.50
N PRO A 80 5.97 -3.24 7.01
CA PRO A 80 5.53 -1.87 6.87
C PRO A 80 5.58 -1.45 5.40
N GLU A 81 4.45 -1.12 4.84
CA GLU A 81 4.40 -0.46 3.54
C GLU A 81 4.83 0.99 3.74
N THR A 82 5.95 1.36 3.15
CA THR A 82 6.51 2.69 3.33
C THR A 82 6.49 3.51 2.05
N ILE A 83 6.97 2.98 0.93
CA ILE A 83 7.10 3.76 -0.31
C ILE A 83 6.50 2.98 -1.49
N LEU A 84 5.65 3.68 -2.23
CA LEU A 84 5.08 3.22 -3.50
C LEU A 84 5.46 4.22 -4.60
N ILE A 85 5.93 3.72 -5.75
CA ILE A 85 6.33 4.56 -6.88
C ILE A 85 5.73 4.01 -8.18
N THR A 86 5.18 4.89 -9.00
CA THR A 86 4.60 4.57 -10.32
C THR A 86 5.09 5.58 -11.38
N PRO A 87 5.19 5.22 -12.66
CA PRO A 87 4.99 3.89 -13.23
C PRO A 87 6.09 2.90 -12.85
N THR A 88 5.77 1.62 -12.94
CA THR A 88 6.71 0.53 -12.63
C THR A 88 7.92 0.50 -13.56
N LEU A 89 9.06 -0.01 -13.04
CA LEU A 89 10.25 -0.34 -13.85
C LEU A 89 10.27 -1.80 -14.32
N LEU A 90 9.20 -2.55 -14.10
CA LEU A 90 9.11 -3.91 -14.61
C LEU A 90 9.13 -3.91 -16.15
N GLU A 91 9.84 -4.87 -16.72
CA GLU A 91 9.82 -5.10 -18.16
C GLU A 91 8.40 -5.45 -18.63
N GLU A 92 8.06 -5.05 -19.86
CA GLU A 92 6.71 -5.19 -20.41
C GLU A 92 6.17 -6.63 -20.31
N HIS A 93 7.02 -7.63 -20.58
CA HIS A 93 6.63 -9.03 -20.52
C HIS A 93 6.21 -9.47 -19.09
N LEU A 94 6.84 -8.90 -18.04
CA LEU A 94 6.45 -9.15 -16.65
C LEU A 94 5.13 -8.45 -16.31
N GLN A 95 4.94 -7.21 -16.79
CA GLN A 95 3.67 -6.50 -16.60
C GLN A 95 2.51 -7.28 -17.24
N VAL A 96 2.67 -7.75 -18.48
CA VAL A 96 1.68 -8.60 -19.14
C VAL A 96 1.40 -9.88 -18.36
N SER A 97 2.44 -10.52 -17.83
CA SER A 97 2.31 -11.72 -17.01
C SER A 97 1.53 -11.44 -15.70
N LEU A 98 1.81 -10.33 -15.03
CA LEU A 98 1.08 -9.91 -13.82
C LEU A 98 -0.40 -9.66 -14.10
N ILE A 99 -0.71 -8.92 -15.17
CA ILE A 99 -2.08 -8.63 -15.58
C ILE A 99 -2.85 -9.93 -15.86
N LYS A 100 -2.22 -10.88 -16.55
CA LYS A 100 -2.83 -12.19 -16.80
C LYS A 100 -3.09 -12.98 -15.52
N THR A 101 -2.13 -12.98 -14.59
CA THR A 101 -2.27 -13.65 -13.30
C THR A 101 -3.39 -13.01 -12.48
N ALA A 102 -3.44 -11.67 -12.43
CA ALA A 102 -4.53 -10.92 -11.80
C ALA A 102 -5.89 -11.27 -12.41
N GLN A 103 -6.02 -11.23 -13.75
CA GLN A 103 -7.25 -11.58 -14.45
C GLN A 103 -7.76 -12.97 -14.04
N THR A 104 -6.88 -13.97 -14.06
CA THR A 104 -7.23 -15.35 -13.67
C THR A 104 -7.72 -15.45 -12.23
N ALA A 105 -7.05 -14.76 -11.29
CA ALA A 105 -7.46 -14.73 -9.89
C ALA A 105 -8.81 -14.05 -9.69
N LEU A 106 -9.02 -12.91 -10.35
CA LEU A 106 -10.28 -12.16 -10.28
C LEU A 106 -11.46 -12.96 -10.83
N GLU A 107 -11.26 -13.72 -11.92
CA GLU A 107 -12.24 -14.67 -12.46
C GLU A 107 -12.55 -15.78 -11.44
N ALA A 108 -11.53 -16.39 -10.84
CA ALA A 108 -11.70 -17.44 -9.86
C ALA A 108 -12.43 -16.96 -8.59
N LEU A 109 -12.23 -15.69 -8.20
CA LEU A 109 -12.92 -15.05 -7.09
C LEU A 109 -14.32 -14.53 -7.44
N GLY A 110 -14.74 -14.61 -8.71
CA GLY A 110 -16.05 -14.14 -9.17
C GLY A 110 -16.19 -12.62 -9.17
N ILE A 111 -15.10 -11.87 -9.26
CA ILE A 111 -15.12 -10.41 -9.29
C ILE A 111 -15.43 -9.95 -10.73
N ILE A 112 -16.64 -9.43 -10.93
CA ILE A 112 -17.18 -9.08 -12.24
C ILE A 112 -17.09 -7.59 -12.54
N ASN A 113 -17.25 -6.74 -11.51
CA ASN A 113 -17.23 -5.29 -11.67
C ASN A 113 -16.65 -4.62 -10.43
N GLY A 114 -15.96 -3.49 -10.65
CA GLY A 114 -15.46 -2.64 -9.58
C GLY A 114 -13.94 -2.48 -9.57
N PRO A 115 -13.43 -1.61 -8.68
CA PRO A 115 -11.99 -1.42 -8.50
C PRO A 115 -11.37 -2.65 -7.84
N VAL A 116 -10.10 -2.90 -8.21
CA VAL A 116 -9.31 -3.99 -7.64
C VAL A 116 -7.89 -3.51 -7.34
N HIS A 117 -7.36 -4.03 -6.25
CA HIS A 117 -5.99 -3.87 -5.80
C HIS A 117 -5.40 -5.28 -5.63
N VAL A 118 -4.31 -5.56 -6.33
CA VAL A 118 -3.68 -6.90 -6.30
C VAL A 118 -2.20 -6.76 -6.00
N GLU A 119 -1.75 -7.39 -4.93
CA GLU A 119 -0.35 -7.39 -4.53
C GLU A 119 0.36 -8.65 -4.97
N PHE A 120 1.60 -8.50 -5.43
CA PHE A 120 2.40 -9.60 -5.94
C PHE A 120 3.80 -9.62 -5.34
N ARG A 121 4.35 -10.83 -5.23
CA ARG A 121 5.78 -11.06 -5.19
C ARG A 121 6.26 -11.73 -6.47
N ILE A 122 7.37 -11.21 -7.01
CA ILE A 122 7.97 -11.65 -8.26
C ILE A 122 9.36 -12.20 -7.94
N ASN A 123 9.62 -13.42 -8.37
CA ASN A 123 10.95 -14.03 -8.30
C ASN A 123 11.21 -14.90 -9.54
N ASN A 124 12.34 -15.62 -9.56
CA ASN A 124 12.72 -16.45 -10.71
C ASN A 124 11.75 -17.61 -11.00
N ASN A 125 10.89 -17.97 -10.05
CA ASN A 125 9.92 -19.08 -10.18
C ASN A 125 8.55 -18.59 -10.69
N GLY A 126 8.30 -17.28 -10.68
CA GLY A 126 7.04 -16.71 -11.20
C GLY A 126 6.49 -15.53 -10.42
N ASN A 127 5.24 -15.23 -10.69
CA ASN A 127 4.45 -14.17 -10.06
C ASN A 127 3.48 -14.81 -9.06
N TYR A 128 3.57 -14.40 -7.81
CA TYR A 128 2.76 -14.92 -6.72
C TYR A 128 1.87 -13.81 -6.20
N ILE A 129 0.56 -14.06 -6.11
CA ILE A 129 -0.38 -13.13 -5.50
C ILE A 129 -0.25 -13.22 -3.98
N LEU A 130 -0.09 -12.08 -3.32
CA LEU A 130 -0.13 -11.96 -1.86
C LEU A 130 -1.53 -11.58 -1.38
N GLU A 131 -2.14 -10.60 -2.05
CA GLU A 131 -3.47 -10.11 -1.74
C GLU A 131 -4.23 -9.79 -3.03
N CYS A 132 -5.54 -10.08 -3.04
CA CYS A 132 -6.45 -9.67 -4.10
C CYS A 132 -7.69 -9.05 -3.44
N ALA A 133 -7.79 -7.74 -3.48
CA ALA A 133 -8.85 -6.98 -2.81
C ALA A 133 -9.81 -6.34 -3.83
N ALA A 134 -11.12 -6.51 -3.60
CA ALA A 134 -12.18 -5.89 -4.41
C ALA A 134 -12.42 -4.42 -3.99
N ARG A 135 -11.36 -3.63 -3.97
CA ARG A 135 -11.32 -2.21 -3.63
C ARG A 135 -10.13 -1.55 -4.31
N SER A 136 -10.07 -0.23 -4.31
CA SER A 136 -8.88 0.52 -4.70
C SER A 136 -7.78 0.46 -3.63
N ILE A 137 -6.57 0.86 -3.99
CA ILE A 137 -5.43 1.00 -3.07
C ILE A 137 -5.81 1.80 -1.82
N GLY A 138 -5.25 1.38 -0.70
CA GLY A 138 -5.52 2.00 0.60
C GLY A 138 -4.77 3.30 0.85
N GLY A 139 -5.00 3.88 2.02
CA GLY A 139 -4.41 5.15 2.42
C GLY A 139 -4.79 6.28 1.47
N LEU A 140 -3.81 7.13 1.17
CA LEU A 140 -3.95 8.22 0.20
C LEU A 140 -3.12 7.95 -1.08
N CYS A 141 -2.75 6.68 -1.32
CA CYS A 141 -1.82 6.33 -2.39
C CYS A 141 -2.39 6.60 -3.79
N SER A 142 -3.72 6.57 -3.94
CA SER A 142 -4.41 6.95 -5.19
C SER A 142 -4.11 8.38 -5.65
N LYS A 143 -3.73 9.30 -4.73
CA LYS A 143 -3.44 10.71 -5.06
C LYS A 143 -2.28 10.91 -6.05
N VAL A 144 -1.38 9.93 -6.17
CA VAL A 144 -0.30 10.00 -7.18
C VAL A 144 -0.77 9.57 -8.56
N LEU A 145 -1.97 9.01 -8.69
CA LEU A 145 -2.53 8.56 -9.96
C LEU A 145 -3.31 9.67 -10.63
N GLU A 146 -2.83 10.05 -11.80
CA GLU A 146 -3.50 11.01 -12.68
C GLU A 146 -3.63 10.41 -14.07
N PHE A 147 -4.84 10.48 -14.60
CA PHE A 147 -5.17 9.89 -15.90
C PHE A 147 -5.47 10.98 -16.92
N LYS A 148 -5.47 10.59 -18.20
CA LYS A 148 -5.72 11.50 -19.31
C LYS A 148 -6.97 12.36 -19.06
N GLY A 149 -6.82 13.67 -19.16
CA GLY A 149 -7.88 14.66 -18.90
C GLY A 149 -7.95 15.10 -17.42
N GLY A 150 -6.92 14.84 -16.62
CA GLY A 150 -6.85 15.24 -15.20
C GLY A 150 -7.75 14.41 -14.28
N MET A 151 -8.19 13.22 -14.72
CA MET A 151 -9.07 12.36 -13.92
C MET A 151 -8.30 11.69 -12.78
N SER A 152 -8.91 11.57 -11.61
CA SER A 152 -8.41 10.76 -10.50
C SER A 152 -8.86 9.29 -10.63
N LEU A 153 -8.27 8.41 -9.80
CA LEU A 153 -8.70 7.02 -9.71
C LEU A 153 -10.17 6.92 -9.27
N GLU A 154 -10.57 7.73 -8.31
CA GLU A 154 -11.95 7.77 -7.78
C GLU A 154 -12.94 8.19 -8.86
N GLU A 155 -12.58 9.16 -9.69
CA GLU A 155 -13.40 9.58 -10.83
C GLU A 155 -13.57 8.44 -11.84
N LEU A 156 -12.49 7.70 -12.15
CA LEU A 156 -12.57 6.53 -13.04
C LEU A 156 -13.47 5.44 -12.47
N ILE A 157 -13.38 5.17 -11.17
CA ILE A 157 -14.23 4.21 -10.48
C ILE A 157 -15.71 4.62 -10.60
N LEU A 158 -16.04 5.89 -10.33
CA LEU A 158 -17.39 6.41 -10.46
C LEU A 158 -17.90 6.34 -11.91
N ARG A 159 -17.07 6.72 -12.88
CA ARG A 159 -17.41 6.62 -14.31
C ARG A 159 -17.71 5.19 -14.73
N SER A 160 -16.87 4.24 -14.30
CA SER A 160 -17.07 2.82 -14.58
C SER A 160 -18.36 2.29 -13.96
N SER A 161 -18.65 2.67 -12.71
CA SER A 161 -19.88 2.28 -12.01
C SER A 161 -21.15 2.82 -12.70
N LEU A 162 -21.03 3.94 -13.41
CA LEU A 162 -22.10 4.52 -14.25
C LEU A 162 -22.13 3.96 -15.66
N GLY A 163 -21.39 2.90 -15.96
CA GLY A 163 -21.32 2.29 -17.30
C GLY A 163 -20.61 3.13 -18.36
N LYS A 164 -19.86 4.18 -17.94
CA LYS A 164 -19.09 5.00 -18.91
C LYS A 164 -17.81 4.30 -19.32
N ASN A 165 -17.45 4.46 -20.59
CA ASN A 165 -16.21 3.88 -21.12
C ASN A 165 -14.97 4.55 -20.51
N ILE A 166 -14.09 3.74 -19.91
CA ILE A 166 -12.81 4.15 -19.33
C ILE A 166 -11.59 3.64 -20.12
N GLU A 167 -11.80 3.00 -21.30
CA GLU A 167 -10.71 2.34 -22.05
C GLU A 167 -9.55 3.26 -22.44
N LYS A 168 -9.83 4.54 -22.66
CA LYS A 168 -8.82 5.54 -23.04
C LYS A 168 -8.17 6.25 -21.86
N SER A 169 -8.44 5.81 -20.64
CA SER A 169 -7.89 6.41 -19.42
C SER A 169 -6.50 5.85 -19.15
N ASN A 170 -5.49 6.43 -19.78
CA ASN A 170 -4.10 6.05 -19.55
C ASN A 170 -3.49 6.95 -18.48
N PHE A 171 -2.63 6.36 -17.64
CA PHE A 171 -1.80 7.13 -16.72
C PHE A 171 -0.97 8.16 -17.50
N VAL A 172 -0.87 9.36 -16.99
CA VAL A 172 -0.10 10.45 -17.58
C VAL A 172 0.73 11.15 -16.52
N GLY A 173 1.83 11.75 -16.93
CA GLY A 173 2.64 12.57 -16.05
C GLY A 173 4.04 12.05 -15.79
N MET A 174 4.71 12.68 -14.83
CA MET A 174 6.04 12.30 -14.36
C MET A 174 5.97 11.07 -13.46
N VAL A 175 7.12 10.51 -13.12
CA VAL A 175 7.20 9.49 -12.07
C VAL A 175 6.77 10.12 -10.75
N LYS A 176 5.81 9.49 -10.09
CA LYS A 176 5.26 9.95 -8.82
C LYS A 176 5.44 8.87 -7.75
N GLY A 177 5.56 9.29 -6.52
CA GLY A 177 5.67 8.38 -5.39
C GLY A 177 5.00 8.93 -4.15
N VAL A 178 4.61 8.02 -3.31
CA VAL A 178 4.05 8.30 -1.99
C VAL A 178 4.84 7.54 -0.92
N MET A 179 5.14 8.22 0.17
CA MET A 179 5.65 7.58 1.39
C MET A 179 4.56 7.63 2.46
N MET A 180 4.20 6.47 2.96
CA MET A 180 3.43 6.30 4.18
C MET A 180 4.38 6.39 5.36
N MET A 181 4.23 7.39 6.22
CA MET A 181 5.14 7.62 7.34
C MET A 181 5.05 6.47 8.34
N PRO A 182 6.16 5.78 8.67
CA PRO A 182 6.13 4.69 9.64
C PRO A 182 5.97 5.21 11.07
N ILE A 183 5.35 4.39 11.93
CA ILE A 183 5.36 4.56 13.37
C ILE A 183 6.42 3.62 13.93
N GLU A 184 7.49 4.19 14.49
CA GLU A 184 8.62 3.40 15.03
C GLU A 184 8.45 3.04 16.51
N LYS A 185 7.71 3.87 17.27
CA LYS A 185 7.53 3.72 18.69
C LYS A 185 6.10 3.96 19.11
N LYS A 186 5.65 3.18 20.10
CA LYS A 186 4.35 3.38 20.74
C LYS A 186 4.37 4.66 21.59
N GLY A 187 3.27 5.42 21.54
CA GLY A 187 3.17 6.65 22.32
C GLY A 187 1.89 7.43 22.01
N ILE A 188 1.69 8.55 22.70
CA ILE A 188 0.62 9.49 22.42
C ILE A 188 1.17 10.63 21.56
N PHE A 189 0.65 10.78 20.36
CA PHE A 189 1.11 11.79 19.42
C PHE A 189 0.88 13.22 19.94
N LYS A 190 1.87 14.08 19.78
CA LYS A 190 1.81 15.51 20.11
C LYS A 190 1.82 16.38 18.86
N GLU A 191 2.90 16.31 18.11
CA GLU A 191 3.13 17.18 16.95
C GLU A 191 4.12 16.54 15.96
N ILE A 192 4.15 17.08 14.76
CA ILE A 192 5.22 16.82 13.77
C ILE A 192 6.07 18.08 13.66
N ARG A 193 7.39 17.92 13.77
CA ARG A 193 8.38 18.95 13.49
C ARG A 193 9.03 18.74 12.14
N GLY A 194 9.56 19.81 11.57
CA GLY A 194 10.29 19.77 10.30
C GLY A 194 9.42 19.70 9.04
N ALA A 195 8.10 19.84 9.15
CA ALA A 195 7.17 19.82 8.02
C ALA A 195 7.55 20.84 6.92
N ASP A 196 7.82 22.10 7.29
CA ASP A 196 8.21 23.15 6.33
C ASP A 196 9.54 22.82 5.64
N ALA A 197 10.51 22.27 6.38
CA ALA A 197 11.78 21.85 5.82
C ALA A 197 11.65 20.67 4.86
N ALA A 198 10.72 19.76 5.11
CA ALA A 198 10.40 18.65 4.21
C ALA A 198 9.72 19.17 2.93
N LEU A 199 8.73 20.05 3.06
CA LEU A 199 8.02 20.68 1.94
C LEU A 199 8.92 21.56 1.06
N ALA A 200 9.98 22.18 1.62
CA ALA A 200 10.95 22.95 0.87
C ALA A 200 11.87 22.12 -0.04
N ILE A 201 11.86 20.80 0.08
CA ILE A 201 12.67 19.92 -0.78
C ILE A 201 12.05 19.86 -2.17
N LYS A 202 12.83 20.29 -3.17
CA LYS A 202 12.40 20.23 -4.58
C LYS A 202 12.01 18.81 -4.98
N GLY A 203 10.81 18.67 -5.52
CA GLY A 203 10.22 17.39 -5.91
C GLY A 203 9.19 16.87 -4.92
N ILE A 204 9.12 17.38 -3.67
CA ILE A 204 7.99 17.17 -2.78
C ILE A 204 6.81 18.00 -3.28
N THR A 205 5.67 17.37 -3.46
CA THR A 205 4.44 18.01 -3.93
C THR A 205 3.44 18.24 -2.81
N GLU A 206 3.43 17.40 -1.79
CA GLU A 206 2.49 17.49 -0.67
C GLU A 206 3.02 16.75 0.56
N LEU A 207 2.63 17.24 1.73
CA LEU A 207 2.70 16.54 3.02
C LEU A 207 1.31 16.57 3.65
N GLN A 208 0.74 15.42 3.91
CA GLN A 208 -0.56 15.32 4.56
C GLN A 208 -0.46 14.56 5.88
N ILE A 209 -0.81 15.22 6.98
CA ILE A 209 -0.88 14.63 8.32
C ILE A 209 -2.31 14.12 8.54
N THR A 210 -2.46 12.88 9.01
CA THR A 210 -3.75 12.19 9.14
C THR A 210 -4.14 11.91 10.59
N ILE A 211 -3.27 12.25 11.52
CA ILE A 211 -3.48 12.10 12.97
C ILE A 211 -3.52 13.46 13.64
N LYS A 212 -4.04 13.50 14.86
CA LYS A 212 -4.13 14.70 15.68
C LYS A 212 -3.55 14.47 17.07
N SER A 213 -3.15 15.53 17.75
CA SER A 213 -2.64 15.47 19.13
C SER A 213 -3.60 14.69 20.03
N GLY A 214 -3.05 13.76 20.79
CA GLY A 214 -3.78 12.81 21.63
C GLY A 214 -4.05 11.45 21.00
N ASP A 215 -3.82 11.28 19.69
CA ASP A 215 -3.99 9.97 19.04
C ASP A 215 -2.89 8.99 19.47
N LEU A 216 -3.26 7.73 19.60
CA LEU A 216 -2.32 6.64 19.88
C LEU A 216 -1.48 6.33 18.62
N LEU A 217 -0.16 6.35 18.80
CA LEU A 217 0.81 5.79 17.85
C LEU A 217 1.06 4.34 18.24
N GLU A 218 0.74 3.42 17.35
CA GLU A 218 0.95 1.99 17.55
C GLU A 218 1.73 1.43 16.35
N PRO A 219 2.98 0.94 16.57
CA PRO A 219 3.75 0.30 15.51
C PRO A 219 3.10 -1.00 15.02
N LEU A 220 3.54 -1.48 13.85
CA LEU A 220 3.25 -2.84 13.41
C LEU A 220 3.93 -3.87 14.34
N PRO A 221 3.31 -5.03 14.52
CA PRO A 221 2.15 -5.55 13.79
C PRO A 221 0.78 -5.18 14.38
N GLU A 222 0.72 -4.56 15.57
CA GLU A 222 -0.53 -4.23 16.24
C GLU A 222 -1.23 -3.01 15.61
N GLY A 223 -0.45 -2.02 15.17
CA GLY A 223 -0.95 -0.81 14.52
C GLY A 223 -1.41 -1.05 13.08
N GLY A 224 -2.33 -0.21 12.62
CA GLY A 224 -2.84 -0.24 11.25
C GLY A 224 -3.01 1.16 10.64
N ARG A 225 -2.40 2.20 11.25
CA ARG A 225 -2.52 3.59 10.79
C ARG A 225 -1.15 4.18 10.47
N TYR A 226 -1.16 5.13 9.56
CA TYR A 226 0.01 5.96 9.24
C TYR A 226 -0.24 7.39 9.75
N PRO A 227 0.74 8.04 10.39
CA PRO A 227 0.59 9.40 10.90
C PRO A 227 0.49 10.45 9.79
N GLY A 228 0.93 10.11 8.59
CA GLY A 228 0.85 10.99 7.44
C GLY A 228 1.46 10.39 6.19
N PHE A 229 1.43 11.21 5.14
CA PHE A 229 1.88 10.85 3.80
C PHE A 229 2.73 11.97 3.21
N LEU A 230 3.85 11.62 2.59
CA LEU A 230 4.65 12.49 1.75
C LEU A 230 4.44 12.11 0.29
N PHE A 231 4.22 13.10 -0.56
CA PHE A 231 4.05 12.91 -2.00
C PHE A 231 5.20 13.58 -2.74
N ALA A 232 5.71 12.91 -3.77
CA ALA A 232 6.80 13.43 -4.57
C ALA A 232 6.64 13.10 -6.06
N GLU A 233 7.26 13.93 -6.89
CA GLU A 233 7.40 13.69 -8.32
C GLU A 233 8.83 13.93 -8.79
N GLY A 234 9.21 13.29 -9.88
CA GLY A 234 10.56 13.42 -10.44
C GLY A 234 10.67 12.81 -11.83
N LYS A 235 11.87 12.93 -12.41
CA LYS A 235 12.15 12.43 -13.77
C LYS A 235 12.25 10.91 -13.85
N ASN A 236 12.59 10.27 -12.75
CA ASN A 236 12.75 8.82 -12.65
C ASN A 236 12.51 8.35 -11.21
N GLN A 237 12.33 7.05 -11.01
CA GLN A 237 12.05 6.45 -9.69
C GLN A 237 13.17 6.71 -8.67
N LYS A 238 14.43 6.68 -9.10
CA LYS A 238 15.58 6.94 -8.20
C LYS A 238 15.54 8.36 -7.63
N GLU A 239 15.18 9.34 -8.45
CA GLU A 239 15.00 10.73 -8.00
C GLU A 239 13.86 10.82 -6.99
N VAL A 240 12.68 10.26 -7.30
CA VAL A 240 11.52 10.26 -6.42
C VAL A 240 11.83 9.58 -5.08
N LEU A 241 12.46 8.41 -5.10
CA LEU A 241 12.87 7.69 -3.89
C LEU A 241 13.81 8.54 -3.01
N ASN A 242 14.82 9.17 -3.63
CA ASN A 242 15.76 10.03 -2.91
C ASN A 242 15.09 11.27 -2.32
N VAL A 243 14.16 11.88 -3.05
CA VAL A 243 13.38 13.05 -2.59
C VAL A 243 12.54 12.69 -1.37
N LEU A 244 11.79 11.58 -1.43
CA LEU A 244 10.98 11.08 -0.32
C LEU A 244 11.84 10.80 0.93
N LYS A 245 12.98 10.08 0.77
CA LYS A 245 13.88 9.77 1.89
C LYS A 245 14.52 11.04 2.49
N LYS A 246 14.89 12.01 1.69
CA LYS A 246 15.41 13.30 2.18
C LYS A 246 14.37 14.09 2.94
N ALA A 247 13.13 14.10 2.47
CA ALA A 247 12.03 14.76 3.15
C ALA A 247 11.69 14.09 4.47
N TRP A 248 11.60 12.76 4.49
CA TRP A 248 11.40 11.98 5.71
C TRP A 248 12.48 12.26 6.76
N ALA A 249 13.74 12.36 6.37
CA ALA A 249 14.84 12.70 7.27
C ALA A 249 14.76 14.11 7.92
N LYS A 250 13.81 14.97 7.48
CA LYS A 250 13.52 16.26 8.11
C LYS A 250 12.35 16.20 9.09
N ILE A 251 11.56 15.12 9.02
CA ILE A 251 10.36 14.94 9.84
C ILE A 251 10.76 14.30 11.18
N GLU A 252 10.23 14.87 12.24
CA GLU A 252 10.31 14.31 13.59
C GLU A 252 8.90 14.18 14.16
N ILE A 253 8.51 12.97 14.54
CA ILE A 253 7.23 12.68 15.21
C ILE A 253 7.45 12.77 16.71
N ILE A 254 6.81 13.75 17.36
CA ILE A 254 6.89 13.95 18.79
C ILE A 254 5.74 13.24 19.48
N SER A 255 6.07 12.43 20.48
CA SER A 255 5.08 11.67 21.27
C SER A 255 5.51 11.54 22.73
N ASP A 256 4.52 11.38 23.63
CA ASP A 256 4.77 10.91 25.00
C ASP A 256 4.88 9.39 25.02
N ASN A 257 5.81 8.88 25.78
CA ASN A 257 5.93 7.44 26.04
C ASN A 257 4.75 6.98 26.91
N ILE A 258 4.25 5.78 26.64
CA ILE A 258 3.22 5.08 27.43
C ILE A 258 3.69 3.68 27.79
#